data_1b2dca4fbd18ad1f8bc5f1d450f14656
#
_entry.id   1b2dca4fbd18ad1f8bc5f1d450f14656
#
_cell.length_a   1.000
_cell.length_b   1.000
_cell.length_c   1.000
_cell.angle_alpha   90.00
_cell.angle_beta   90.00
_cell.angle_gamma   90.00
#
_symmetry.space_group_name_H-M   'P 1'
#
loop_
_entity.id
_entity.type
_entity.pdbx_description
1 polymer ?
#
loop_
_entity_poly.entity_id
_entity_poly.type
_entity_poly.pdbx_seq_one_letter_code
_entity_poly.pdbx_strand_id
1 'polypeptide(L)'
;AYIGVGRDDGKAKGEYSPIFYKKERFRLLDEGHFWLSEVTDRPNKGWDAALPRICTWGHFLDRQTRRRFWFFNLHMDHVGVRAREESAKLVVAKIREMCGPREFVILTGDFNVDQNNPIYTTFTASGVLADSYETAARRYAPNGTFNNFNPTLKTDSRIDHIFVSPS
;
A
#
# COMPACT_ATOMS: atom_id res chain seq x y z
N ALA A 1 -9.51 -8.88 13.95
CA ALA A 1 -9.99 -9.27 12.62
C ALA A 1 -8.97 -8.92 11.54
N TYR A 2 -9.12 -9.50 10.38
CA TYR A 2 -8.36 -9.11 9.19
C TYR A 2 -9.23 -9.22 7.94
N ILE A 3 -8.80 -8.55 6.87
CA ILE A 3 -9.30 -8.66 5.51
C ILE A 3 -8.13 -8.93 4.57
N GLY A 4 -8.40 -9.50 3.40
CA GLY A 4 -7.42 -9.82 2.38
C GLY A 4 -7.46 -11.29 1.97
N VAL A 5 -6.88 -11.58 0.82
CA VAL A 5 -6.83 -12.91 0.19
C VAL A 5 -5.42 -13.22 -0.30
N GLY A 6 -5.15 -14.49 -0.60
CA GLY A 6 -3.90 -14.91 -1.22
C GLY A 6 -3.79 -14.45 -2.67
N ARG A 7 -2.65 -13.89 -3.05
CA ARG A 7 -2.43 -13.28 -4.37
C ARG A 7 -2.47 -14.27 -5.54
N ASP A 8 -2.23 -15.58 -5.29
CA ASP A 8 -2.07 -16.56 -6.37
C ASP A 8 -3.42 -17.11 -6.85
N ASP A 9 -4.46 -17.11 -6.00
CA ASP A 9 -5.76 -17.69 -6.36
C ASP A 9 -6.96 -16.80 -5.95
N GLY A 10 -6.71 -15.66 -5.32
CA GLY A 10 -7.76 -14.80 -4.78
C GLY A 10 -8.51 -15.43 -3.61
N LYS A 11 -7.93 -16.44 -2.97
CA LYS A 11 -8.50 -17.17 -1.83
C LYS A 11 -7.47 -17.36 -0.73
N ALA A 12 -6.73 -18.46 -0.76
CA ALA A 12 -5.82 -18.85 0.31
C ALA A 12 -4.38 -19.12 -0.14
N LYS A 13 -4.07 -19.10 -1.43
CA LYS A 13 -2.73 -19.39 -1.94
C LYS A 13 -1.90 -18.14 -2.17
N GLY A 14 -0.60 -18.27 -1.88
CA GLY A 14 0.39 -17.20 -2.03
C GLY A 14 0.40 -16.24 -0.86
N GLU A 15 1.21 -15.22 -0.98
CA GLU A 15 1.30 -14.15 -0.01
C GLU A 15 0.05 -13.28 0.03
N TYR A 16 -0.27 -12.81 1.23
CA TYR A 16 -1.32 -11.84 1.48
C TYR A 16 -0.73 -10.44 1.62
N SER A 17 -1.51 -9.44 1.27
CA SER A 17 -1.33 -8.07 1.74
C SER A 17 -2.47 -7.70 2.70
N PRO A 18 -2.54 -8.31 3.89
CA PRO A 18 -3.72 -8.24 4.74
C PRO A 18 -3.78 -6.93 5.50
N ILE A 19 -4.99 -6.54 5.91
CA ILE A 19 -5.24 -5.41 6.81
C ILE A 19 -5.81 -5.96 8.11
N PHE A 20 -5.07 -5.82 9.22
CA PHE A 20 -5.52 -6.21 10.55
C PHE A 20 -6.16 -5.03 11.26
N TYR A 21 -7.29 -5.24 11.91
CA TYR A 21 -8.00 -4.19 12.62
C TYR A 21 -8.71 -4.67 13.90
N LYS A 22 -8.91 -3.75 14.85
CA LYS A 22 -9.67 -3.98 16.10
C LYS A 22 -11.15 -3.77 15.83
N LYS A 23 -11.98 -4.83 15.88
CA LYS A 23 -13.44 -4.76 15.64
C LYS A 23 -14.17 -3.84 16.62
N GLU A 24 -13.69 -3.76 17.83
CA GLU A 24 -14.25 -2.91 18.88
C GLU A 24 -14.09 -1.42 18.55
N ARG A 25 -12.98 -1.08 17.88
CA ARG A 25 -12.65 0.30 17.50
C ARG A 25 -13.17 0.65 16.11
N PHE A 26 -12.97 -0.24 15.15
CA PHE A 26 -13.25 0.04 13.72
C PHE A 26 -14.36 -0.85 13.20
N ARG A 27 -15.36 -0.22 12.57
CA ARG A 27 -16.37 -0.93 11.79
C ARG A 27 -15.92 -0.95 10.34
N LEU A 28 -15.79 -2.12 9.77
CA LEU A 28 -15.61 -2.30 8.34
C LEU A 28 -16.92 -1.99 7.64
N LEU A 29 -16.90 -1.08 6.67
CA LEU A 29 -18.04 -0.64 5.88
C LEU A 29 -18.06 -1.33 4.54
N ASP A 30 -16.87 -1.47 3.92
CA ASP A 30 -16.66 -2.14 2.65
C ASP A 30 -15.22 -2.64 2.54
N GLU A 31 -14.98 -3.67 1.72
CA GLU A 31 -13.66 -4.26 1.52
C GLU A 31 -13.50 -4.85 0.13
N GLY A 32 -12.27 -4.99 -0.29
CA GLY A 32 -11.94 -5.67 -1.53
C GLY A 32 -10.44 -5.75 -1.76
N HIS A 33 -10.13 -6.15 -2.97
CA HIS A 33 -8.76 -6.25 -3.45
C HIS A 33 -8.73 -6.10 -4.97
N PHE A 34 -7.55 -5.80 -5.50
CA PHE A 34 -7.30 -5.80 -6.93
C PHE A 34 -5.85 -6.22 -7.20
N TRP A 35 -5.61 -6.88 -8.33
CA TRP A 35 -4.27 -7.23 -8.75
C TRP A 35 -3.56 -6.03 -9.35
N LEU A 36 -2.26 -5.94 -9.06
CA LEU A 36 -1.37 -4.92 -9.62
C LEU A 36 -0.94 -5.36 -11.01
N SER A 37 -1.85 -5.22 -11.96
CA SER A 37 -1.69 -5.66 -13.35
C SER A 37 -2.68 -4.95 -14.27
N GLU A 38 -2.57 -5.19 -15.58
CA GLU A 38 -3.52 -4.73 -16.60
C GLU A 38 -4.92 -5.32 -16.39
N VAL A 39 -5.00 -6.48 -15.72
CA VAL A 39 -6.25 -7.18 -15.39
C VAL A 39 -6.41 -7.23 -13.88
N THR A 40 -7.23 -6.33 -13.33
CA THR A 40 -7.28 -6.08 -11.89
C THR A 40 -8.22 -7.00 -11.11
N ASP A 41 -9.07 -7.78 -11.76
CA ASP A 41 -10.16 -8.54 -11.16
C ASP A 41 -9.87 -10.02 -10.89
N ARG A 42 -8.70 -10.51 -11.31
CA ARG A 42 -8.31 -11.91 -11.17
C ARG A 42 -6.81 -12.11 -11.01
N PRO A 43 -6.37 -13.25 -10.43
CA PRO A 43 -4.94 -13.57 -10.27
C PRO A 43 -4.20 -13.58 -11.60
N ASN A 44 -3.20 -12.75 -11.71
CA ASN A 44 -2.28 -12.72 -12.86
C ASN A 44 -1.02 -11.91 -12.51
N LYS A 45 0.00 -12.02 -13.38
CA LYS A 45 1.20 -11.19 -13.32
C LYS A 45 0.99 -9.98 -14.21
N GLY A 46 1.22 -8.78 -13.64
CA GLY A 46 1.16 -7.53 -14.40
C GLY A 46 2.49 -7.21 -15.08
N TRP A 47 2.44 -6.77 -16.32
CA TRP A 47 3.59 -6.28 -17.11
C TRP A 47 4.77 -7.25 -17.07
N ASP A 48 5.91 -6.82 -16.49
CA ASP A 48 7.14 -7.61 -16.32
C ASP A 48 7.30 -8.20 -14.91
N ALA A 49 6.22 -8.30 -14.14
CA ALA A 49 6.28 -8.81 -12.77
C ALA A 49 6.74 -10.27 -12.70
N ALA A 50 7.59 -10.59 -11.74
CA ALA A 50 8.00 -11.96 -11.44
C ALA A 50 6.88 -12.80 -10.82
N LEU A 51 6.02 -12.17 -10.03
CA LEU A 51 4.93 -12.81 -9.28
C LEU A 51 3.62 -12.00 -9.39
N PRO A 52 2.45 -12.63 -9.21
CA PRO A 52 1.22 -11.89 -8.99
C PRO A 52 1.37 -10.96 -7.79
N ARG A 53 0.87 -9.73 -7.88
CA ARG A 53 0.88 -8.74 -6.81
C ARG A 53 -0.52 -8.21 -6.59
N ILE A 54 -0.85 -7.95 -5.34
CA ILE A 54 -2.21 -7.60 -4.92
C ILE A 54 -2.20 -6.39 -4.00
N CYS A 55 -3.24 -5.57 -4.10
CA CYS A 55 -3.57 -4.53 -3.15
C CYS A 55 -4.89 -4.87 -2.47
N THR A 56 -4.89 -4.99 -1.16
CA THR A 56 -6.10 -5.11 -0.34
C THR A 56 -6.53 -3.74 0.11
N TRP A 57 -7.83 -3.49 0.14
CA TRP A 57 -8.39 -2.24 0.66
C TRP A 57 -9.59 -2.47 1.57
N GLY A 58 -9.79 -1.55 2.48
CA GLY A 58 -10.97 -1.51 3.34
C GLY A 58 -11.42 -0.08 3.59
N HIS A 59 -12.74 0.12 3.61
CA HIS A 59 -13.37 1.37 4.05
C HIS A 59 -13.86 1.19 5.49
N PHE A 60 -13.37 2.02 6.39
CA PHE A 60 -13.60 1.87 7.83
C PHE A 60 -14.30 3.09 8.43
N LEU A 61 -15.10 2.84 9.47
CA LEU A 61 -15.61 3.85 10.40
C LEU A 61 -14.92 3.68 11.75
N ASP A 62 -14.20 4.70 12.21
CA ASP A 62 -13.76 4.78 13.61
C ASP A 62 -14.97 5.08 14.51
N ARG A 63 -15.30 4.14 15.39
CA ARG A 63 -16.46 4.22 16.28
C ARG A 63 -16.35 5.32 17.33
N GLN A 64 -15.12 5.69 17.72
CA GLN A 64 -14.88 6.74 18.72
C GLN A 64 -14.96 8.14 18.10
N THR A 65 -14.26 8.36 17.00
CA THR A 65 -14.21 9.70 16.36
C THR A 65 -15.33 9.93 15.37
N ARG A 66 -16.06 8.86 14.98
CA ARG A 66 -17.10 8.85 13.94
C ARG A 66 -16.58 9.25 12.56
N ARG A 67 -15.27 9.23 12.35
CA ARG A 67 -14.63 9.52 11.07
C ARG A 67 -14.51 8.26 10.22
N ARG A 68 -14.65 8.43 8.92
CA ARG A 68 -14.41 7.38 7.94
C ARG A 68 -13.02 7.54 7.35
N PHE A 69 -12.42 6.42 6.94
CA PHE A 69 -11.14 6.41 6.25
C PHE A 69 -10.99 5.17 5.38
N TRP A 70 -10.20 5.29 4.34
CA TRP A 70 -9.78 4.20 3.48
C TRP A 70 -8.40 3.71 3.89
N PHE A 71 -8.22 2.43 3.89
CA PHE A 71 -6.93 1.81 4.16
C PHE A 71 -6.59 0.86 3.02
N PHE A 72 -5.42 1.04 2.40
CA PHE A 72 -4.87 0.21 1.35
C PHE A 72 -3.58 -0.43 1.85
N ASN A 73 -3.36 -1.70 1.52
CA ASN A 73 -2.10 -2.39 1.80
C ASN A 73 -1.68 -3.20 0.59
N LEU A 74 -0.43 -3.06 0.16
CA LEU A 74 0.10 -3.68 -1.04
C LEU A 74 1.50 -4.26 -0.84
N HIS A 75 1.92 -5.09 -1.80
CA HIS A 75 3.30 -5.52 -1.97
C HIS A 75 3.64 -5.47 -3.47
N MET A 76 4.45 -4.51 -3.89
CA MET A 76 4.84 -4.35 -5.29
C MET A 76 5.89 -5.38 -5.71
N ASP A 77 6.09 -5.55 -7.02
CA ASP A 77 7.01 -6.57 -7.50
C ASP A 77 8.48 -6.20 -7.24
N HIS A 78 9.28 -7.21 -6.85
CA HIS A 78 10.68 -7.02 -6.49
C HIS A 78 11.63 -7.04 -7.69
N VAL A 79 11.18 -7.52 -8.86
CA VAL A 79 11.99 -7.65 -10.09
C VAL A 79 11.53 -6.65 -11.15
N GLY A 80 10.25 -6.69 -11.53
CA GLY A 80 9.70 -5.93 -12.64
C GLY A 80 9.69 -4.43 -12.39
N VAL A 81 10.53 -3.68 -13.10
CA VAL A 81 10.56 -2.21 -12.99
C VAL A 81 9.29 -1.61 -13.55
N ARG A 82 8.88 -2.02 -14.77
CA ARG A 82 7.65 -1.56 -15.39
C ARG A 82 6.42 -1.94 -14.56
N ALA A 83 6.42 -3.13 -13.96
CA ALA A 83 5.34 -3.54 -13.07
C ALA A 83 5.21 -2.61 -11.87
N ARG A 84 6.32 -2.15 -11.26
CA ARG A 84 6.28 -1.17 -10.18
C ARG A 84 5.80 0.21 -10.65
N GLU A 85 6.30 0.69 -11.79
CA GLU A 85 5.88 2.00 -12.36
C GLU A 85 4.38 2.04 -12.64
N GLU A 86 3.87 1.03 -13.32
CA GLU A 86 2.46 0.98 -13.69
C GLU A 86 1.56 0.66 -12.49
N SER A 87 2.04 -0.15 -11.53
CA SER A 87 1.34 -0.39 -10.27
C SER A 87 1.17 0.89 -9.46
N ALA A 88 2.20 1.74 -9.40
CA ALA A 88 2.09 3.03 -8.71
C ALA A 88 1.01 3.92 -9.34
N LYS A 89 0.98 4.02 -10.66
CA LYS A 89 -0.06 4.78 -11.39
C LYS A 89 -1.45 4.19 -11.15
N LEU A 90 -1.57 2.86 -11.23
CA LEU A 90 -2.83 2.14 -10.99
C LEU A 90 -3.38 2.41 -9.59
N VAL A 91 -2.54 2.29 -8.56
CA VAL A 91 -2.95 2.51 -7.16
C VAL A 91 -3.42 3.94 -6.94
N VAL A 92 -2.69 4.94 -7.45
CA VAL A 92 -3.10 6.35 -7.38
C VAL A 92 -4.43 6.58 -8.11
N ALA A 93 -4.62 5.96 -9.28
CA ALA A 93 -5.88 6.04 -10.02
C ALA A 93 -7.04 5.41 -9.24
N LYS A 94 -6.85 4.23 -8.65
CA LYS A 94 -7.85 3.55 -7.81
C LYS A 94 -8.21 4.36 -6.57
N ILE A 95 -7.25 4.98 -5.91
CA ILE A 95 -7.53 5.87 -4.78
C ILE A 95 -8.39 7.06 -5.22
N ARG A 96 -8.08 7.69 -6.36
CA ARG A 96 -8.90 8.80 -6.90
C ARG A 96 -10.30 8.38 -7.33
N GLU A 97 -10.44 7.16 -7.86
CA GLU A 97 -11.73 6.61 -8.29
C GLU A 97 -12.63 6.29 -7.10
N MET A 98 -12.05 5.69 -6.05
CA MET A 98 -12.80 5.11 -4.93
C MET A 98 -13.04 6.09 -3.79
N CYS A 99 -12.08 6.97 -3.52
CA CYS A 99 -12.10 7.82 -2.34
C CYS A 99 -12.65 9.20 -2.65
N GLY A 100 -13.57 9.67 -1.83
CA GLY A 100 -14.08 11.03 -1.92
C GLY A 100 -13.01 12.08 -1.59
N PRO A 101 -13.14 13.32 -2.08
CA PRO A 101 -12.12 14.37 -1.96
C PRO A 101 -11.83 14.84 -0.53
N ARG A 102 -12.65 14.42 0.43
CA ARG A 102 -12.50 14.77 1.87
C ARG A 102 -12.33 13.54 2.75
N GLU A 103 -12.15 12.37 2.17
CA GLU A 103 -11.95 11.15 2.93
C GLU A 103 -10.47 10.94 3.23
N PHE A 104 -10.17 10.48 4.43
CA PHE A 104 -8.82 10.12 4.80
C PHE A 104 -8.41 8.82 4.11
N VAL A 105 -7.21 8.83 3.54
CA VAL A 105 -6.61 7.66 2.91
C VAL A 105 -5.32 7.32 3.62
N ILE A 106 -5.11 6.04 3.87
CA ILE A 106 -3.86 5.45 4.35
C ILE A 106 -3.46 4.38 3.35
N LEU A 107 -2.26 4.46 2.81
CA LEU A 107 -1.67 3.45 1.93
C LEU A 107 -0.37 2.96 2.56
N THR A 108 -0.29 1.66 2.78
CA THR A 108 0.89 1.01 3.37
C THR A 108 1.39 -0.13 2.49
N GLY A 109 2.61 -0.57 2.74
CA GLY A 109 3.13 -1.79 2.13
C GLY A 109 4.63 -1.78 1.89
N ASP A 110 5.09 -2.90 1.34
CA ASP A 110 6.40 -3.03 0.72
C ASP A 110 6.29 -2.61 -0.76
N PHE A 111 6.91 -1.48 -1.08
CA PHE A 111 6.87 -0.92 -2.42
C PHE A 111 8.03 -1.41 -3.30
N ASN A 112 9.02 -2.11 -2.71
CA ASN A 112 10.25 -2.52 -3.40
C ASN A 112 10.96 -1.37 -4.13
N VAL A 113 10.73 -0.14 -3.67
CA VAL A 113 11.42 1.09 -4.09
C VAL A 113 11.66 1.97 -2.88
N ASP A 114 12.83 2.56 -2.80
CA ASP A 114 13.14 3.49 -1.73
C ASP A 114 12.73 4.93 -2.05
N GLN A 115 12.93 5.82 -1.08
CA GLN A 115 12.57 7.24 -1.16
C GLN A 115 13.32 8.02 -2.26
N ASN A 116 14.40 7.46 -2.83
CA ASN A 116 15.20 8.08 -3.88
C ASN A 116 14.78 7.61 -5.29
N ASN A 117 13.92 6.61 -5.37
CA ASN A 117 13.47 6.04 -6.64
C ASN A 117 12.40 6.94 -7.29
N PRO A 118 12.45 7.18 -8.62
CA PRO A 118 11.43 7.96 -9.32
C PRO A 118 9.99 7.44 -9.14
N ILE A 119 9.81 6.13 -8.95
CA ILE A 119 8.48 5.52 -8.73
C ILE A 119 7.86 6.02 -7.41
N TYR A 120 8.66 6.23 -6.37
CA TYR A 120 8.21 6.85 -5.12
C TYR A 120 7.58 8.24 -5.36
N THR A 121 8.16 9.01 -6.28
CA THR A 121 7.63 10.34 -6.64
C THR A 121 6.23 10.26 -7.26
N THR A 122 5.85 9.15 -7.90
CA THR A 122 4.49 8.96 -8.41
C THR A 122 3.44 9.07 -7.30
N PHE A 123 3.76 8.58 -6.11
CA PHE A 123 2.86 8.70 -4.95
C PHE A 123 2.88 10.10 -4.35
N THR A 124 4.06 10.66 -4.06
CA THR A 124 4.19 11.95 -3.37
C THR A 124 3.80 13.15 -4.25
N ALA A 125 3.98 13.07 -5.56
CA ALA A 125 3.54 14.10 -6.50
C ALA A 125 2.08 13.94 -6.95
N SER A 126 1.37 12.91 -6.47
CA SER A 126 -0.01 12.63 -6.87
C SER A 126 -1.02 13.70 -6.43
N GLY A 127 -0.70 14.51 -5.42
CA GLY A 127 -1.64 15.45 -4.80
C GLY A 127 -2.69 14.81 -3.89
N VAL A 128 -2.77 13.48 -3.84
CA VAL A 128 -3.70 12.74 -2.97
C VAL A 128 -3.01 11.97 -1.86
N LEU A 129 -1.68 11.87 -1.90
CA LEU A 129 -0.86 11.16 -0.93
C LEU A 129 0.37 11.98 -0.54
N ALA A 130 0.76 11.91 0.73
CA ALA A 130 2.00 12.44 1.27
C ALA A 130 2.68 11.34 2.09
N ASP A 131 4.01 11.26 2.06
CA ASP A 131 4.75 10.32 2.90
C ASP A 131 4.65 10.76 4.37
N SER A 132 4.08 9.90 5.21
CA SER A 132 3.94 10.18 6.64
C SER A 132 5.27 10.35 7.36
N TYR A 133 6.33 9.68 6.89
CA TYR A 133 7.67 9.85 7.44
C TYR A 133 8.21 11.27 7.19
N GLU A 134 7.97 11.83 6.01
CA GLU A 134 8.45 13.19 5.68
C GLU A 134 7.59 14.26 6.34
N THR A 135 6.29 14.03 6.52
CA THR A 135 5.36 15.01 7.08
C THR A 135 5.24 14.95 8.60
N ALA A 136 5.70 13.85 9.24
CA ALA A 136 5.62 13.71 10.69
C ALA A 136 6.50 14.71 11.44
N ALA A 137 5.91 15.38 12.43
CA ALA A 137 6.64 16.30 13.32
C ALA A 137 7.73 15.58 14.16
N ARG A 138 7.54 14.30 14.41
CA ARG A 138 8.50 13.45 15.13
C ARG A 138 8.66 12.12 14.40
N ARG A 139 9.91 11.76 14.10
CA ARG A 139 10.31 10.49 13.48
C ARG A 139 10.96 9.63 14.54
N TYR A 140 10.48 8.40 14.71
CA TYR A 140 10.98 7.52 15.76
C TYR A 140 12.19 6.71 15.30
N ALA A 141 12.18 6.16 14.11
CA ALA A 141 13.24 5.31 13.57
C ALA A 141 13.82 5.93 12.29
N PRO A 142 15.03 6.53 12.35
CA PRO A 142 15.67 7.12 11.18
C PRO A 142 16.31 6.10 10.24
N ASN A 143 16.21 4.79 10.56
CA ASN A 143 16.83 3.72 9.79
C ASN A 143 15.99 3.35 8.57
N GLY A 144 16.63 2.72 7.57
CA GLY A 144 15.94 2.05 6.48
C GLY A 144 15.15 0.84 6.95
N THR A 145 14.26 0.34 6.08
CA THR A 145 13.41 -0.83 6.37
C THR A 145 13.96 -2.13 5.77
N PHE A 146 14.92 -2.04 4.86
CA PHE A 146 15.51 -3.19 4.18
C PHE A 146 17.03 -3.22 4.33
N ASN A 147 17.54 -4.31 4.92
CA ASN A 147 18.96 -4.55 5.15
C ASN A 147 19.52 -5.77 4.40
N ASN A 148 18.81 -6.24 3.38
CA ASN A 148 19.16 -7.43 2.59
C ASN A 148 19.44 -8.67 3.47
N PHE A 149 18.65 -8.83 4.54
CA PHE A 149 18.78 -9.91 5.55
C PHE A 149 20.17 -9.96 6.23
N ASN A 150 20.95 -8.89 6.16
CA ASN A 150 22.21 -8.76 6.85
C ASN A 150 22.05 -7.88 8.11
N PRO A 151 22.08 -8.47 9.32
CA PRO A 151 21.83 -7.74 10.56
C PRO A 151 22.91 -6.72 10.91
N THR A 152 24.09 -6.79 10.25
CA THR A 152 25.19 -5.83 10.45
C THR A 152 25.13 -4.65 9.48
N LEU A 153 24.30 -4.74 8.42
CA LEU A 153 24.16 -3.67 7.44
C LEU A 153 23.29 -2.56 8.01
N LYS A 154 23.83 -1.37 8.11
CA LYS A 154 23.08 -0.15 8.35
C LYS A 154 22.69 0.45 7.01
N THR A 155 21.41 0.75 6.84
CA THR A 155 20.85 1.32 5.62
C THR A 155 19.87 2.44 5.97
N ASP A 156 19.72 3.39 5.07
CA ASP A 156 18.66 4.40 5.08
C ASP A 156 17.58 4.14 4.02
N SER A 157 17.74 3.04 3.25
CA SER A 157 16.79 2.61 2.23
C SER A 157 15.47 2.16 2.86
N ARG A 158 14.43 2.96 2.68
CA ARG A 158 13.07 2.67 3.13
C ARG A 158 12.27 2.16 1.94
N ILE A 159 12.02 0.86 1.88
CA ILE A 159 11.17 0.26 0.83
C ILE A 159 9.75 0.00 1.31
N ASP A 160 9.53 0.07 2.62
CA ASP A 160 8.21 0.05 3.24
C ASP A 160 7.80 1.49 3.55
N HIS A 161 6.66 1.90 3.05
CA HIS A 161 6.16 3.27 3.21
C HIS A 161 4.77 3.29 3.83
N ILE A 162 4.46 4.40 4.48
CA ILE A 162 3.12 4.77 4.92
C ILE A 162 2.80 6.12 4.29
N PHE A 163 1.93 6.11 3.30
CA PHE A 163 1.40 7.34 2.72
C PHE A 163 0.03 7.65 3.34
N VAL A 164 -0.24 8.93 3.50
CA VAL A 164 -1.51 9.44 4.01
C VAL A 164 -2.03 10.57 3.11
N SER A 165 -3.35 10.78 3.10
CA SER A 165 -3.88 11.97 2.44
C SER A 165 -3.29 13.23 3.06
N PRO A 166 -2.98 14.27 2.26
CA PRO A 166 -2.53 15.56 2.77
C PRO A 166 -3.57 16.17 3.72
N SER A 167 -3.09 16.86 4.76
CA SER A 167 -3.93 17.59 5.73
C SER A 167 -4.43 18.92 5.17
#